data_b7154585d61a09e15609f1643aa0f63c
#
_entry.id   b7154585d61a09e15609f1643aa0f63c
#
_cell.length_a   1.000
_cell.length_b   1.000
_cell.length_c   1.000
_cell.angle_alpha   90.00
_cell.angle_beta   90.00
_cell.angle_gamma   90.00
#
_symmetry.space_group_name_H-M   'P 1'
#
loop_
_entity.id
_entity.type
_entity.pdbx_description
1 polymer ?
#
loop_
_entity_poly.entity_id
_entity_poly.type
_entity_poly.pdbx_seq_one_letter_code
_entity_poly.pdbx_strand_id
1 'polypeptide(L)'
;MRLTPDYLFDSYREITPDFLHRQGIALLLTDLDYTLAPKAVRRPDEGLRQWINGLKDAGITVMIVSNNRSGVRVTEFCGDLGIGYQGHAGKPSPKGLRAAMERTGTDPAHTAMLGDKLLTDMLAAHRAGVRAWMVEPLGGPVGIWNRVLHLLQRPFKRACPYKCQKNPGENTK
;
A
#
# COMPACT_ATOMS: atom_id res chain seq x y z
N MET A 1 7.10 7.35 19.17
CA MET A 1 6.33 7.29 17.91
C MET A 1 6.98 6.24 17.03
N ARG A 2 6.27 5.15 16.70
CA ARG A 2 6.83 4.06 15.90
C ARG A 2 6.77 4.45 14.41
N LEU A 3 7.91 4.36 13.69
CA LEU A 3 8.00 4.61 12.25
C LEU A 3 8.39 3.35 11.48
N THR A 4 8.84 2.32 12.19
CA THR A 4 9.27 1.06 11.58
C THR A 4 8.06 0.33 11.01
N PRO A 5 8.06 -0.08 9.73
CA PRO A 5 7.01 -0.90 9.17
C PRO A 5 6.97 -2.27 9.84
N ASP A 6 5.80 -2.91 9.87
CA ASP A 6 5.63 -4.28 10.36
C ASP A 6 6.18 -5.29 9.34
N TYR A 7 5.97 -5.01 8.05
CA TYR A 7 6.47 -5.80 6.93
C TYR A 7 7.08 -4.91 5.85
N LEU A 8 8.11 -5.41 5.18
CA LEU A 8 8.73 -4.80 4.00
C LEU A 8 8.69 -5.79 2.83
N PHE A 9 8.15 -5.34 1.70
CA PHE A 9 8.01 -6.08 0.45
C PHE A 9 8.83 -5.43 -0.66
N ASP A 10 9.35 -6.21 -1.57
CA ASP A 10 9.97 -5.69 -2.80
C ASP A 10 8.90 -5.24 -3.82
N SER A 11 7.72 -5.86 -3.78
CA SER A 11 6.58 -5.55 -4.65
C SER A 11 5.25 -5.85 -3.97
N TYR A 12 4.19 -5.09 -4.31
CA TYR A 12 2.83 -5.41 -3.87
C TYR A 12 2.38 -6.83 -4.27
N ARG A 13 2.97 -7.39 -5.33
CA ARG A 13 2.66 -8.75 -5.82
C ARG A 13 3.03 -9.87 -4.84
N GLU A 14 3.91 -9.60 -3.89
CA GLU A 14 4.24 -10.53 -2.82
C GLU A 14 3.12 -10.70 -1.79
N ILE A 15 2.17 -9.76 -1.78
CA ILE A 15 1.00 -9.79 -0.90
C ILE A 15 -0.06 -10.66 -1.55
N THR A 16 -0.08 -11.94 -1.18
CA THR A 16 -1.04 -12.94 -1.68
C THR A 16 -2.29 -13.00 -0.82
N PRO A 17 -3.42 -13.54 -1.33
CA PRO A 17 -4.60 -13.81 -0.51
C PRO A 17 -4.30 -14.64 0.73
N ASP A 18 -3.50 -15.70 0.59
CA ASP A 18 -3.10 -16.56 1.72
C ASP A 18 -2.29 -15.81 2.77
N PHE A 19 -1.42 -14.90 2.34
CA PHE A 19 -0.68 -14.05 3.28
C PHE A 19 -1.63 -13.15 4.06
N LEU A 20 -2.58 -12.50 3.40
CA LEU A 20 -3.59 -11.64 4.03
C LEU A 20 -4.45 -12.41 5.03
N HIS A 21 -4.93 -13.59 4.66
CA HIS A 21 -5.71 -14.45 5.54
C HIS A 21 -4.91 -14.89 6.78
N ARG A 22 -3.64 -15.31 6.61
CA ARG A 22 -2.76 -15.66 7.75
C ARG A 22 -2.51 -14.48 8.68
N GLN A 23 -2.52 -13.24 8.16
CA GLN A 23 -2.39 -12.03 8.96
C GLN A 23 -3.73 -11.55 9.55
N GLY A 24 -4.85 -12.19 9.21
CA GLY A 24 -6.19 -11.81 9.63
C GLY A 24 -6.68 -10.51 8.98
N ILE A 25 -6.18 -10.16 7.79
CA ILE A 25 -6.52 -8.91 7.11
C ILE A 25 -7.70 -9.12 6.18
N ALA A 26 -8.76 -8.34 6.40
CA ALA A 26 -9.95 -8.27 5.56
C ALA A 26 -10.00 -7.01 4.69
N LEU A 27 -9.29 -5.94 5.10
CA LEU A 27 -9.19 -4.68 4.35
C LEU A 27 -7.74 -4.31 4.09
N LEU A 28 -7.38 -4.22 2.81
CA LEU A 28 -6.11 -3.70 2.37
C LEU A 28 -6.29 -2.26 1.85
N LEU A 29 -5.83 -1.29 2.63
CA LEU A 29 -5.67 0.10 2.21
C LEU A 29 -4.33 0.25 1.50
N THR A 30 -4.29 0.92 0.36
CA THR A 30 -3.04 1.08 -0.39
C THR A 30 -2.88 2.51 -0.91
N ASP A 31 -1.64 3.04 -0.90
CA ASP A 31 -1.33 4.20 -1.71
C ASP A 31 -1.31 3.82 -3.20
N LEU A 32 -1.40 4.80 -4.09
CA LEU A 32 -1.38 4.56 -5.53
C LEU A 32 0.00 4.82 -6.13
N ASP A 33 0.49 6.07 -5.93
CA ASP A 33 1.66 6.57 -6.62
C ASP A 33 2.95 5.92 -6.10
N TYR A 34 3.66 5.22 -6.97
CA TYR A 34 4.87 4.43 -6.69
C TYR A 34 4.66 3.19 -5.81
N THR A 35 3.44 2.96 -5.32
CA THR A 35 3.05 1.74 -4.59
C THR A 35 2.46 0.71 -5.55
N LEU A 36 1.38 1.03 -6.24
CA LEU A 36 0.71 0.16 -7.23
C LEU A 36 1.10 0.49 -8.67
N ALA A 37 1.38 1.76 -8.96
CA ALA A 37 1.77 2.20 -10.29
C ALA A 37 2.66 3.45 -10.24
N PRO A 38 3.57 3.63 -11.22
CA PRO A 38 4.28 4.90 -11.40
C PRO A 38 3.30 6.05 -11.61
N LYS A 39 3.66 7.25 -11.12
CA LYS A 39 2.76 8.41 -11.17
C LYS A 39 2.33 8.81 -12.60
N ALA A 40 3.15 8.52 -13.60
CA ALA A 40 2.83 8.79 -15.00
C ALA A 40 1.81 7.83 -15.61
N VAL A 41 1.59 6.66 -15.00
CA VAL A 41 0.67 5.63 -15.48
C VAL A 41 -0.76 6.04 -15.14
N ARG A 42 -1.61 6.14 -16.17
CA ARG A 42 -3.01 6.56 -16.00
C ARG A 42 -3.98 5.40 -15.80
N ARG A 43 -3.66 4.23 -16.32
CA ARG A 43 -4.54 3.04 -16.24
C ARG A 43 -3.77 1.85 -15.68
N PRO A 44 -4.44 0.96 -14.92
CA PRO A 44 -3.83 -0.25 -14.40
C PRO A 44 -3.45 -1.20 -15.55
N ASP A 45 -2.30 -1.86 -15.41
CA ASP A 45 -1.90 -2.95 -16.29
C ASP A 45 -2.68 -4.24 -15.95
N GLU A 46 -2.57 -5.24 -16.82
CA GLU A 46 -3.26 -6.52 -16.63
C GLU A 46 -2.79 -7.27 -15.38
N GLY A 47 -1.50 -7.20 -15.06
CA GLY A 47 -0.96 -7.85 -13.86
C GLY A 47 -1.53 -7.27 -12.56
N LEU A 48 -1.73 -5.94 -12.51
CA LEU A 48 -2.39 -5.30 -11.37
C LEU A 48 -3.88 -5.66 -11.29
N ARG A 49 -4.57 -5.73 -12.45
CA ARG A 49 -5.98 -6.17 -12.50
C ARG A 49 -6.14 -7.58 -11.95
N GLN A 50 -5.30 -8.51 -12.39
CA GLN A 50 -5.32 -9.90 -11.94
C GLN A 50 -5.04 -10.00 -10.44
N TRP A 51 -4.05 -9.25 -9.92
CA TRP A 51 -3.75 -9.22 -8.50
C TRP A 51 -4.94 -8.71 -7.67
N ILE A 52 -5.55 -7.58 -8.07
CA ILE A 52 -6.74 -7.03 -7.39
C ILE A 52 -7.91 -8.02 -7.43
N ASN A 53 -8.17 -8.63 -8.60
CA ASN A 53 -9.26 -9.60 -8.73
C ASN A 53 -9.01 -10.82 -7.82
N GLY A 54 -7.79 -11.35 -7.79
CA GLY A 54 -7.45 -12.46 -6.88
C GLY A 54 -7.68 -12.14 -5.40
N LEU A 55 -7.41 -10.90 -4.97
CA LEU A 55 -7.73 -10.46 -3.61
C LEU A 55 -9.24 -10.38 -3.38
N LYS A 56 -9.99 -9.81 -4.32
CA LYS A 56 -11.47 -9.69 -4.23
C LYS A 56 -12.13 -11.07 -4.21
N ASP A 57 -11.69 -11.99 -5.06
CA ASP A 57 -12.21 -13.36 -5.13
C ASP A 57 -11.96 -14.13 -3.82
N ALA A 58 -10.89 -13.78 -3.11
CA ALA A 58 -10.58 -14.29 -1.77
C ALA A 58 -11.32 -13.56 -0.63
N GLY A 59 -12.24 -12.65 -0.93
CA GLY A 59 -13.00 -11.91 0.07
C GLY A 59 -12.27 -10.73 0.72
N ILE A 60 -11.11 -10.32 0.17
CA ILE A 60 -10.37 -9.16 0.68
C ILE A 60 -10.89 -7.89 0.02
N THR A 61 -11.29 -6.92 0.83
CA THR A 61 -11.63 -5.58 0.34
C THR A 61 -10.35 -4.78 0.10
N VAL A 62 -10.25 -4.14 -1.07
CA VAL A 62 -9.13 -3.25 -1.40
C VAL A 62 -9.63 -1.83 -1.63
N MET A 63 -8.96 -0.84 -1.04
CA MET A 63 -9.24 0.57 -1.27
C MET A 63 -7.96 1.39 -1.44
N ILE A 64 -7.96 2.32 -2.39
CA ILE A 64 -6.87 3.29 -2.53
C ILE A 64 -7.09 4.46 -1.57
N VAL A 65 -6.04 4.82 -0.84
CA VAL A 65 -6.01 5.97 0.10
C VAL A 65 -4.92 6.93 -0.34
N SER A 66 -5.30 8.01 -1.02
CA SER A 66 -4.36 8.92 -1.69
C SER A 66 -4.44 10.36 -1.17
N ASN A 67 -3.27 11.01 -1.07
CA ASN A 67 -3.16 12.45 -0.81
C ASN A 67 -3.36 13.31 -2.07
N ASN A 68 -3.53 12.68 -3.23
CA ASN A 68 -3.68 13.42 -4.47
C ASN A 68 -4.94 14.29 -4.45
N ARG A 69 -4.78 15.58 -4.75
CA ARG A 69 -5.87 16.56 -4.80
C ARG A 69 -6.63 16.53 -6.12
N SER A 70 -6.00 16.13 -7.20
CA SER A 70 -6.69 15.92 -8.48
C SER A 70 -7.31 14.51 -8.49
N GLY A 71 -8.57 14.42 -8.10
CA GLY A 71 -9.28 13.14 -7.96
C GLY A 71 -9.46 12.35 -9.27
N VAL A 72 -9.36 13.01 -10.43
CA VAL A 72 -9.68 12.42 -11.74
C VAL A 72 -8.86 11.14 -11.99
N ARG A 73 -7.51 11.21 -11.88
CA ARG A 73 -6.67 10.02 -12.13
C ARG A 73 -6.97 8.86 -11.16
N VAL A 74 -7.15 9.17 -9.88
CA VAL A 74 -7.43 8.14 -8.86
C VAL A 74 -8.81 7.52 -9.11
N THR A 75 -9.81 8.35 -9.45
CA THR A 75 -11.17 7.90 -9.74
C THR A 75 -11.20 6.98 -10.98
N GLU A 76 -10.54 7.37 -12.07
CA GLU A 76 -10.45 6.55 -13.28
C GLU A 76 -9.73 5.24 -13.02
N PHE A 77 -8.59 5.31 -12.31
CA PHE A 77 -7.78 4.13 -11.97
C PHE A 77 -8.57 3.13 -11.10
N CYS A 78 -9.29 3.64 -10.09
CA CYS A 78 -10.13 2.81 -9.23
C CYS A 78 -11.36 2.26 -9.96
N GLY A 79 -11.96 3.05 -10.85
CA GLY A 79 -13.07 2.61 -11.70
C GLY A 79 -12.64 1.43 -12.59
N ASP A 80 -11.46 1.52 -13.22
CA ASP A 80 -10.89 0.46 -14.03
C ASP A 80 -10.57 -0.84 -13.24
N LEU A 81 -10.32 -0.73 -11.93
CA LEU A 81 -10.07 -1.87 -11.04
C LEU A 81 -11.34 -2.37 -10.32
N GLY A 82 -12.43 -1.62 -10.37
CA GLY A 82 -13.64 -1.92 -9.62
C GLY A 82 -13.42 -1.92 -8.10
N ILE A 83 -12.63 -0.97 -7.58
CA ILE A 83 -12.32 -0.81 -6.14
C ILE A 83 -12.65 0.60 -5.65
N GLY A 84 -12.86 0.73 -4.34
CA GLY A 84 -13.09 2.02 -3.70
C GLY A 84 -11.84 2.88 -3.59
N TYR A 85 -12.02 4.18 -3.37
CA TYR A 85 -10.93 5.07 -3.01
C TYR A 85 -11.34 6.09 -1.94
N GLN A 86 -10.35 6.55 -1.18
CA GLN A 86 -10.42 7.67 -0.27
C GLN A 86 -9.41 8.73 -0.74
N GLY A 87 -9.92 9.73 -1.44
CA GLY A 87 -9.14 10.91 -1.82
C GLY A 87 -8.98 11.88 -0.65
N HIS A 88 -8.08 12.87 -0.81
CA HIS A 88 -7.78 13.87 0.22
C HIS A 88 -7.50 13.26 1.59
N ALA A 89 -6.80 12.14 1.61
CA ALA A 89 -6.60 11.34 2.83
C ALA A 89 -5.84 12.08 3.94
N GLY A 90 -5.06 13.11 3.56
CA GLY A 90 -4.32 13.95 4.50
C GLY A 90 -3.23 13.22 5.27
N LYS A 91 -2.71 12.09 4.74
CA LYS A 91 -1.59 11.37 5.36
C LYS A 91 -0.41 12.34 5.61
N PRO A 92 0.17 12.36 6.80
CA PRO A 92 0.18 11.35 7.87
C PRO A 92 -0.93 11.43 8.91
N SER A 93 -1.99 12.21 8.69
CA SER A 93 -3.18 12.13 9.54
C SER A 93 -3.86 10.76 9.37
N PRO A 94 -4.39 10.15 10.46
CA PRO A 94 -5.12 8.89 10.37
C PRO A 94 -6.54 9.04 9.81
N LYS A 95 -7.03 10.27 9.58
CA LYS A 95 -8.42 10.55 9.24
C LYS A 95 -8.88 9.81 7.98
N GLY A 96 -8.07 9.82 6.91
CA GLY A 96 -8.41 9.14 5.67
C GLY A 96 -8.50 7.62 5.81
N LEU A 97 -7.60 7.01 6.61
CA LEU A 97 -7.64 5.59 6.88
C LEU A 97 -8.88 5.20 7.71
N ARG A 98 -9.19 6.00 8.73
CA ARG A 98 -10.38 5.78 9.56
C ARG A 98 -11.66 5.90 8.77
N ALA A 99 -11.79 6.91 7.91
CA ALA A 99 -12.93 7.05 7.01
C ALA A 99 -13.09 5.85 6.05
N ALA A 100 -11.97 5.29 5.55
CA ALA A 100 -12.00 4.11 4.71
C ALA A 100 -12.47 2.86 5.49
N MET A 101 -12.00 2.66 6.71
CA MET A 101 -12.44 1.57 7.59
C MET A 101 -13.94 1.70 7.93
N GLU A 102 -14.39 2.89 8.27
CA GLU A 102 -15.81 3.17 8.57
C GLU A 102 -16.71 2.83 7.37
N ARG A 103 -16.32 3.24 6.16
CA ARG A 103 -17.06 2.94 4.92
C ARG A 103 -17.14 1.46 4.59
N THR A 104 -16.16 0.67 5.02
CA THR A 104 -16.12 -0.78 4.76
C THR A 104 -16.61 -1.61 5.95
N GLY A 105 -16.90 -0.99 7.08
CA GLY A 105 -17.29 -1.68 8.31
C GLY A 105 -16.17 -2.54 8.90
N THR A 106 -14.90 -2.21 8.62
CA THR A 106 -13.74 -2.98 9.08
C THR A 106 -13.04 -2.26 10.23
N ASP A 107 -12.54 -3.01 11.18
CA ASP A 107 -11.78 -2.47 12.32
C ASP A 107 -10.27 -2.40 12.05
N PRO A 108 -9.50 -1.69 12.90
CA PRO A 108 -8.05 -1.56 12.74
C PRO A 108 -7.28 -2.89 12.82
N ALA A 109 -7.76 -3.86 13.60
CA ALA A 109 -7.07 -5.16 13.78
C ALA A 109 -7.06 -5.99 12.49
N HIS A 110 -8.11 -5.82 11.66
CA HIS A 110 -8.28 -6.52 10.40
C HIS A 110 -7.93 -5.67 9.18
N THR A 111 -7.21 -4.55 9.40
CA THR A 111 -6.83 -3.60 8.35
C THR A 111 -5.31 -3.47 8.24
N ALA A 112 -4.80 -3.45 7.02
CA ALA A 112 -3.41 -3.10 6.72
C ALA A 112 -3.35 -1.90 5.77
N MET A 113 -2.33 -1.04 5.94
CA MET A 113 -1.98 0.05 5.01
C MET A 113 -0.68 -0.28 4.31
N LEU A 114 -0.72 -0.38 2.97
CA LEU A 114 0.43 -0.55 2.09
C LEU A 114 0.84 0.79 1.48
N GLY A 115 2.11 1.14 1.56
CA GLY A 115 2.63 2.36 0.95
C GLY A 115 4.15 2.37 0.84
N ASP A 116 4.68 3.33 0.09
CA ASP A 116 6.12 3.47 -0.18
C ASP A 116 6.82 4.49 0.73
N LYS A 117 6.05 5.27 1.52
CA LYS A 117 6.58 6.40 2.30
C LYS A 117 6.40 6.25 3.81
N LEU A 118 7.53 6.31 4.53
CA LEU A 118 7.55 6.26 5.99
C LEU A 118 6.77 7.39 6.65
N LEU A 119 7.04 8.64 6.22
CA LEU A 119 6.52 9.85 6.88
C LEU A 119 5.05 10.14 6.56
N THR A 120 4.47 9.48 5.57
CA THR A 120 3.06 9.62 5.24
C THR A 120 2.28 8.34 5.51
N ASP A 121 2.61 7.25 4.82
CA ASP A 121 1.82 6.03 4.85
C ASP A 121 2.00 5.25 6.15
N MET A 122 3.25 4.96 6.55
CA MET A 122 3.53 4.22 7.77
C MET A 122 3.12 5.00 9.01
N LEU A 123 3.37 6.32 9.01
CA LEU A 123 2.97 7.17 10.13
C LEU A 123 1.42 7.27 10.24
N ALA A 124 0.70 7.36 9.12
CA ALA A 124 -0.75 7.32 9.13
C ALA A 124 -1.28 5.97 9.62
N ALA A 125 -0.67 4.86 9.19
CA ALA A 125 -1.03 3.51 9.62
C ALA A 125 -0.88 3.34 11.13
N HIS A 126 0.29 3.70 11.69
CA HIS A 126 0.51 3.61 13.14
C HIS A 126 -0.45 4.50 13.94
N ARG A 127 -0.74 5.71 13.46
CA ARG A 127 -1.71 6.62 14.09
C ARG A 127 -3.16 6.13 13.99
N ALA A 128 -3.49 5.37 12.95
CA ALA A 128 -4.79 4.73 12.80
C ALA A 128 -4.92 3.42 13.57
N GLY A 129 -3.81 2.84 14.06
CA GLY A 129 -3.77 1.56 14.74
C GLY A 129 -3.84 0.34 13.81
N VAL A 130 -3.59 0.53 12.50
CA VAL A 130 -3.61 -0.54 11.49
C VAL A 130 -2.20 -1.08 11.26
N ARG A 131 -2.08 -2.27 10.62
CA ARG A 131 -0.80 -2.85 10.21
C ARG A 131 -0.11 -1.93 9.21
N ALA A 132 1.17 -1.63 9.44
CA ALA A 132 1.97 -0.73 8.61
C ALA A 132 2.88 -1.56 7.68
N TRP A 133 2.51 -1.69 6.42
CA TRP A 133 3.23 -2.47 5.42
C TRP A 133 3.90 -1.56 4.40
N MET A 134 5.19 -1.73 4.24
CA MET A 134 5.98 -0.92 3.32
C MET A 134 6.36 -1.71 2.08
N VAL A 135 6.34 -1.04 0.93
CA VAL A 135 6.80 -1.60 -0.34
C VAL A 135 7.90 -0.72 -0.93
N GLU A 136 8.83 -1.33 -1.66
CA GLU A 136 9.81 -0.57 -2.42
C GLU A 136 9.12 0.18 -3.57
N PRO A 137 9.47 1.47 -3.79
CA PRO A 137 8.78 2.29 -4.78
C PRO A 137 9.01 1.77 -6.21
N LEU A 138 7.92 1.62 -6.96
CA LEU A 138 7.94 1.21 -8.35
C LEU A 138 8.66 2.26 -9.22
N GLY A 139 9.66 1.81 -9.99
CA GLY A 139 10.47 2.70 -10.85
C GLY A 139 11.60 3.41 -10.14
N GLY A 140 11.82 3.10 -8.85
CA GLY A 140 12.88 3.72 -8.05
C GLY A 140 12.57 5.18 -7.65
N PRO A 141 13.44 5.79 -6.84
CA PRO A 141 13.24 7.15 -6.37
C PRO A 141 13.49 8.16 -7.49
N VAL A 142 12.42 8.76 -8.02
CA VAL A 142 12.47 9.81 -9.04
C VAL A 142 12.70 11.17 -8.37
N GLY A 143 13.82 11.84 -8.71
CA GLY A 143 14.18 13.15 -8.20
C GLY A 143 15.04 13.13 -6.93
N ILE A 144 15.77 14.24 -6.71
CA ILE A 144 16.75 14.37 -5.60
C ILE A 144 16.08 14.22 -4.24
N TRP A 145 14.91 14.82 -4.04
CA TRP A 145 14.17 14.73 -2.77
C TRP A 145 13.72 13.31 -2.43
N ASN A 146 13.25 12.54 -3.43
CA ASN A 146 12.87 11.16 -3.21
C ASN A 146 14.10 10.28 -2.91
N ARG A 147 15.26 10.57 -3.51
CA ARG A 147 16.52 9.89 -3.17
C ARG A 147 16.96 10.16 -1.73
N VAL A 148 16.86 11.41 -1.29
CA VAL A 148 17.19 11.79 0.11
C VAL A 148 16.22 11.11 1.09
N LEU A 149 14.91 11.17 0.81
CA LEU A 149 13.90 10.50 1.62
C LEU A 149 14.13 8.98 1.67
N HIS A 150 14.46 8.36 0.53
CA HIS A 150 14.77 6.93 0.47
C HIS A 150 16.03 6.59 1.31
N LEU A 151 17.03 7.46 1.32
CA LEU A 151 18.22 7.29 2.16
C LEU A 151 17.89 7.39 3.66
N LEU A 152 17.05 8.36 4.03
CA LEU A 152 16.59 8.56 5.42
C LEU A 152 15.67 7.41 5.89
N GLN A 153 15.03 6.70 4.97
CA GLN A 153 14.19 5.53 5.29
C GLN A 153 15.00 4.25 5.56
N ARG A 154 16.27 4.17 5.09
CA ARG A 154 17.10 2.96 5.21
C ARG A 154 17.21 2.40 6.64
N PRO A 155 17.47 3.20 7.70
CA PRO A 155 17.58 2.64 9.04
C PRO A 155 16.26 2.01 9.50
N PHE A 156 15.12 2.59 9.16
CA PHE A 156 13.80 2.05 9.52
C PHE A 156 13.45 0.78 8.73
N LYS A 157 13.82 0.73 7.45
CA LYS A 157 13.71 -0.48 6.63
C LYS A 157 14.59 -1.62 7.17
N ARG A 158 15.80 -1.29 7.65
CA ARG A 158 16.70 -2.29 8.27
C ARG A 158 16.18 -2.81 9.60
N ALA A 159 15.46 -1.97 10.36
CA ALA A 159 14.85 -2.33 11.63
C ALA A 159 13.49 -3.06 11.46
N CYS A 160 13.01 -3.26 10.25
CA CYS A 160 11.78 -3.99 9.99
C CYS A 160 11.94 -5.45 10.41
N PRO A 161 11.05 -5.98 11.28
CA PRO A 161 11.17 -7.34 11.81
C PRO A 161 10.95 -8.42 10.74
N TYR A 162 10.14 -8.13 9.73
CA TYR A 162 9.78 -9.09 8.70
C TYR A 162 10.03 -8.50 7.31
N LYS A 163 11.05 -9.04 6.62
CA LYS A 163 11.27 -8.82 5.19
C LYS A 163 10.73 -10.03 4.45
N CYS A 164 9.86 -9.81 3.48
CA CYS A 164 9.50 -10.86 2.55
C CYS A 164 10.76 -11.16 1.72
N GLN A 165 11.38 -12.32 1.91
CA GLN A 165 12.52 -12.73 1.10
C GLN A 165 11.96 -13.32 -0.19
N LYS A 166 12.50 -12.91 -1.33
CA LYS A 166 12.27 -13.61 -2.59
C LYS A 166 12.50 -15.10 -2.39
N ASN A 167 11.50 -15.90 -2.73
CA ASN A 167 11.75 -17.33 -2.91
C ASN A 167 12.86 -17.48 -3.96
N PRO A 168 13.98 -18.15 -3.68
CA PRO A 168 15.07 -18.31 -4.63
C PRO A 168 14.74 -19.20 -5.85
N GLY A 169 13.47 -19.55 -6.07
CA GLY A 169 12.99 -20.47 -7.09
C GLY A 169 12.33 -19.88 -8.34
N GLU A 170 12.13 -18.55 -8.43
CA GLU A 170 11.50 -17.93 -9.62
C GLU A 170 12.47 -17.13 -10.49
N ASN A 171 13.62 -17.73 -10.77
CA ASN A 171 14.41 -17.39 -11.94
C ASN A 171 14.35 -18.59 -12.88
N THR A 172 13.39 -18.60 -13.83
CA THR A 172 13.64 -19.19 -15.16
C THR A 172 12.36 -19.14 -16.01
N LYS A 173 12.40 -18.36 -17.00
CA LYS A 173 12.13 -18.43 -18.44
C LYS A 173 11.21 -17.31 -18.91
#